data_4f6bf58843a24db061f30217303da4c7
#
_entry.id   4f6bf58843a24db061f30217303da4c7
#
_cell.length_a   1.000
_cell.length_b   1.000
_cell.length_c   1.000
_cell.angle_alpha   90.00
_cell.angle_beta   90.00
_cell.angle_gamma   90.00
#
_symmetry.space_group_name_H-M   'P 1'
#
loop_
_entity.id
_entity.type
_entity.pdbx_description
1 polymer ?
#
loop_
_entity_poly.entity_id
_entity_poly.type
_entity_poly.pdbx_seq_one_letter_code
_entity_poly.pdbx_strand_id
1 'polypeptide(L)'
;MAPLSMLAESDSPLLQALPPAVRSFWCVELEGHIDSHYFRPGVCATASKRAKVITDLVRTFSAMLDRRDVDYWLDSGTLLGQFRTQSVIPWDDDADFGMTMAGYEQLRDSRWPIPAGYELQVYDSKIHVARDRDWSIPARLVDKTYGFYVDVFVFTESEANGVEMLGTHPSSCWHACAKCIQINKFAKLLLIPRFYVFPLLSCPFADFRVLCPARRTLYLEHLYGPGFRTPQKT
;
A
#
# COMPACT_ATOMS: atom_id res chain seq x y z
N MET A 1 -3.43 14.68 35.08
CA MET A 1 -3.16 13.82 33.90
C MET A 1 -3.45 14.65 32.69
N ALA A 2 -2.44 15.00 31.89
CA ALA A 2 -2.62 15.68 30.62
C ALA A 2 -3.37 14.74 29.66
N PRO A 3 -4.33 15.22 28.86
CA PRO A 3 -5.05 14.39 27.91
C PRO A 3 -4.07 13.80 26.88
N LEU A 4 -4.28 12.53 26.51
CA LEU A 4 -3.47 11.78 25.53
C LEU A 4 -3.29 12.51 24.17
N SER A 5 -4.16 13.48 23.87
CA SER A 5 -4.05 14.35 22.69
C SER A 5 -2.80 15.25 22.67
N MET A 6 -2.10 15.42 23.79
CA MET A 6 -0.85 16.20 23.87
C MET A 6 0.42 15.35 23.59
N LEU A 7 0.27 14.03 23.43
CA LEU A 7 1.39 13.13 23.09
C LEU A 7 1.59 13.00 21.57
N ALA A 8 1.26 14.05 20.83
CA ALA A 8 0.93 13.97 19.41
C ALA A 8 2.09 13.92 18.42
N GLU A 9 3.36 13.86 18.83
CA GLU A 9 4.49 13.73 17.90
C GLU A 9 5.54 12.76 18.42
N SER A 10 6.00 11.84 17.58
CA SER A 10 7.00 10.81 17.91
C SER A 10 8.32 11.41 18.39
N ASP A 11 8.62 12.64 18.00
CA ASP A 11 9.79 13.42 18.41
C ASP A 11 9.52 14.31 19.63
N SER A 12 8.33 14.18 20.23
CA SER A 12 7.98 14.96 21.42
C SER A 12 8.88 14.55 22.60
N PRO A 13 9.50 15.51 23.30
CA PRO A 13 10.23 15.24 24.54
C PRO A 13 9.41 14.49 25.59
N LEU A 14 8.06 14.65 25.56
CA LEU A 14 7.14 13.94 26.44
C LEU A 14 7.06 12.44 26.15
N LEU A 15 7.08 12.04 24.86
CA LEU A 15 7.14 10.61 24.49
C LEU A 15 8.50 9.98 24.86
N GLN A 16 9.58 10.74 24.72
CA GLN A 16 10.91 10.29 25.13
C GLN A 16 11.05 10.17 26.66
N ALA A 17 10.27 10.95 27.41
CA ALA A 17 10.24 10.89 28.88
C ALA A 17 9.38 9.74 29.42
N LEU A 18 8.60 9.04 28.57
CA LEU A 18 7.81 7.90 29.03
C LEU A 18 8.71 6.69 29.36
N PRO A 19 8.33 5.87 30.35
CA PRO A 19 9.03 4.63 30.65
C PRO A 19 9.15 3.73 29.39
N PRO A 20 10.26 3.00 29.19
CA PRO A 20 10.44 2.14 28.03
C PRO A 20 9.30 1.15 27.77
N ALA A 21 8.71 0.62 28.85
CA ALA A 21 7.56 -0.29 28.75
C ALA A 21 6.30 0.38 28.16
N VAL A 22 6.11 1.67 28.40
CA VAL A 22 4.97 2.43 27.83
C VAL A 22 5.26 2.81 26.39
N ARG A 23 6.50 3.14 26.06
CA ARG A 23 6.91 3.40 24.67
C ARG A 23 6.82 2.15 23.81
N SER A 24 7.28 1.00 24.31
CA SER A 24 7.23 -0.27 23.56
C SER A 24 5.80 -0.74 23.28
N PHE A 25 4.84 -0.44 24.15
CA PHE A 25 3.43 -0.78 23.90
C PHE A 25 2.90 -0.11 22.62
N TRP A 26 3.23 1.16 22.40
CA TRP A 26 2.80 1.90 21.19
C TRP A 26 3.58 1.53 19.93
N CYS A 27 4.80 1.02 20.09
CA CYS A 27 5.66 0.64 18.96
C CYS A 27 5.42 -0.80 18.49
N VAL A 28 5.00 -1.69 19.38
CA VAL A 28 4.77 -3.12 19.07
C VAL A 28 3.60 -3.30 18.10
N GLU A 29 2.59 -2.46 18.13
CA GLU A 29 1.49 -2.51 17.16
C GLU A 29 1.93 -2.27 15.71
N LEU A 30 3.08 -1.62 15.51
CA LEU A 30 3.61 -1.29 14.19
C LEU A 30 4.66 -2.28 13.69
N GLU A 31 5.17 -3.15 14.55
CA GLU A 31 6.31 -4.04 14.23
C GLU A 31 6.00 -4.98 13.06
N GLY A 32 4.75 -5.42 12.91
CA GLY A 32 4.31 -6.29 11.82
C GLY A 32 4.18 -5.60 10.45
N HIS A 33 4.11 -4.27 10.42
CA HIS A 33 3.88 -3.46 9.21
C HIS A 33 4.97 -2.41 8.97
N ILE A 34 6.18 -2.69 9.45
CA ILE A 34 7.35 -1.85 9.23
C ILE A 34 8.43 -2.69 8.56
N ASP A 35 9.10 -2.13 7.57
CA ASP A 35 10.24 -2.78 6.94
C ASP A 35 11.33 -3.03 7.98
N SER A 36 11.68 -4.30 8.17
CA SER A 36 12.57 -4.76 9.25
C SER A 36 13.96 -4.11 9.22
N HIS A 37 14.42 -3.68 8.04
CA HIS A 37 15.71 -3.01 7.88
C HIS A 37 15.71 -1.60 8.48
N TYR A 38 14.54 -0.94 8.47
CA TYR A 38 14.37 0.43 8.98
C TYR A 38 13.64 0.47 10.32
N PHE A 39 13.16 -0.67 10.80
CA PHE A 39 12.57 -0.74 12.12
C PHE A 39 13.59 -0.37 13.21
N ARG A 40 13.22 0.57 14.06
CA ARG A 40 14.02 1.02 15.19
C ARG A 40 13.21 0.87 16.47
N PRO A 41 13.56 -0.09 17.34
CA PRO A 41 12.88 -0.24 18.62
C PRO A 41 12.90 1.08 19.41
N GLY A 42 11.73 1.50 19.89
CA GLY A 42 11.58 2.74 20.65
C GLY A 42 11.32 4.00 19.82
N VAL A 43 11.32 3.92 18.49
CA VAL A 43 10.83 4.98 17.60
C VAL A 43 9.38 4.68 17.26
N CYS A 44 8.47 5.54 17.66
CA CYS A 44 7.03 5.39 17.43
C CYS A 44 6.51 6.56 16.61
N ALA A 45 5.66 6.26 15.64
CA ALA A 45 4.89 7.29 14.95
C ALA A 45 3.48 7.37 15.54
N THR A 46 3.01 8.57 15.86
CA THR A 46 1.60 8.79 16.20
C THR A 46 0.71 8.53 14.99
N ALA A 47 -0.59 8.31 15.18
CA ALA A 47 -1.53 8.10 14.09
C ALA A 47 -1.48 9.22 13.03
N SER A 48 -1.35 10.49 13.46
CA SER A 48 -1.25 11.64 12.54
C SER A 48 0.10 11.64 11.79
N LYS A 49 1.19 11.32 12.47
CA LYS A 49 2.52 11.22 11.83
C LYS A 49 2.56 10.08 10.83
N ARG A 50 2.04 8.91 11.20
CA ARG A 50 1.91 7.75 10.32
C ARG A 50 1.12 8.09 9.06
N ALA A 51 -0.09 8.62 9.21
CA ALA A 51 -0.92 9.02 8.09
C ALA A 51 -0.22 10.02 7.16
N LYS A 52 0.55 10.97 7.75
CA LYS A 52 1.36 11.91 6.96
C LYS A 52 2.47 11.20 6.19
N VAL A 53 3.23 10.31 6.81
CA VAL A 53 4.33 9.57 6.15
C VAL A 53 3.79 8.70 5.03
N ILE A 54 2.68 7.99 5.25
CA ILE A 54 2.04 7.16 4.22
C ILE A 54 1.52 8.04 3.08
N THR A 55 0.92 9.20 3.37
CA THR A 55 0.50 10.17 2.35
C THR A 55 1.68 10.67 1.51
N ASP A 56 2.81 10.98 2.16
CA ASP A 56 4.03 11.41 1.47
C ASP A 56 4.65 10.28 0.63
N LEU A 57 4.56 9.02 1.08
CA LEU A 57 4.94 7.84 0.30
C LEU A 57 4.09 7.69 -0.96
N VAL A 58 2.76 7.75 -0.83
CA VAL A 58 1.81 7.70 -1.96
C VAL A 58 2.12 8.81 -2.96
N ARG A 59 2.32 10.06 -2.48
CA ARG A 59 2.69 11.22 -3.32
C ARG A 59 4.01 11.00 -4.06
N THR A 60 5.02 10.53 -3.34
CA THR A 60 6.36 10.34 -3.90
C THR A 60 6.35 9.26 -4.96
N PHE A 61 5.72 8.12 -4.66
CA PHE A 61 5.72 6.99 -5.58
C PHE A 61 4.87 7.27 -6.81
N SER A 62 3.66 7.81 -6.65
CA SER A 62 2.83 8.22 -7.79
C SER A 62 3.55 9.20 -8.71
N ALA A 63 4.15 10.25 -8.15
CA ALA A 63 4.91 11.22 -8.93
C ALA A 63 6.14 10.63 -9.65
N MET A 64 6.76 9.59 -9.10
CA MET A 64 7.84 8.85 -9.77
C MET A 64 7.30 8.08 -10.98
N LEU A 65 6.19 7.37 -10.82
CA LEU A 65 5.56 6.58 -11.89
C LEU A 65 4.99 7.47 -13.00
N ASP A 66 4.27 8.54 -12.63
CA ASP A 66 3.69 9.53 -13.57
C ASP A 66 4.75 10.15 -14.50
N ARG A 67 5.94 10.46 -13.97
CA ARG A 67 7.04 11.05 -14.78
C ARG A 67 7.57 10.13 -15.88
N ARG A 68 7.21 8.88 -15.85
CA ARG A 68 7.66 7.86 -16.83
C ARG A 68 6.51 7.15 -17.52
N ASP A 69 5.30 7.70 -17.38
CA ASP A 69 4.06 7.16 -17.98
C ASP A 69 3.85 5.67 -17.65
N VAL A 70 4.16 5.29 -16.39
CA VAL A 70 3.91 3.93 -15.89
C VAL A 70 2.51 3.86 -15.30
N ASP A 71 1.69 2.99 -15.86
CA ASP A 71 0.35 2.71 -15.37
C ASP A 71 0.39 2.04 -13.98
N TYR A 72 -0.29 2.67 -13.03
CA TYR A 72 -0.55 2.16 -11.68
C TYR A 72 -1.94 2.57 -11.23
N TRP A 73 -2.45 1.96 -10.21
CA TRP A 73 -3.66 2.42 -9.53
C TRP A 73 -3.55 2.23 -8.03
N LEU A 74 -4.27 3.06 -7.26
CA LEU A 74 -4.46 2.77 -5.84
C LEU A 74 -5.22 1.45 -5.69
N ASP A 75 -4.76 0.60 -4.78
CA ASP A 75 -5.35 -0.70 -4.52
C ASP A 75 -5.77 -0.85 -3.05
N SER A 76 -6.48 -1.89 -2.76
CA SER A 76 -6.78 -2.39 -1.41
C SER A 76 -7.22 -1.32 -0.41
N GLY A 77 -6.59 -1.24 0.75
CA GLY A 77 -6.85 -0.28 1.82
C GLY A 77 -6.68 1.15 1.36
N THR A 78 -5.67 1.43 0.56
CA THR A 78 -5.40 2.77 0.04
C THR A 78 -6.51 3.26 -0.89
N LEU A 79 -7.02 2.40 -1.78
CA LEU A 79 -8.17 2.74 -2.62
C LEU A 79 -9.45 2.91 -1.77
N LEU A 80 -9.62 2.10 -0.73
CA LEU A 80 -10.76 2.22 0.19
C LEU A 80 -10.72 3.56 0.94
N GLY A 81 -9.56 3.99 1.41
CA GLY A 81 -9.34 5.30 2.03
C GLY A 81 -9.62 6.44 1.06
N GLN A 82 -9.10 6.34 -0.17
CA GLN A 82 -9.39 7.30 -1.23
C GLN A 82 -10.90 7.42 -1.50
N PHE A 83 -11.59 6.29 -1.56
CA PHE A 83 -13.03 6.25 -1.84
C PHE A 83 -13.87 6.87 -0.71
N ARG A 84 -13.52 6.61 0.54
CA ARG A 84 -14.28 7.06 1.73
C ARG A 84 -14.02 8.52 2.09
N THR A 85 -12.75 8.91 2.11
CA THR A 85 -12.30 10.19 2.70
C THR A 85 -11.27 10.92 1.85
N GLN A 86 -10.92 10.40 0.66
CA GLN A 86 -9.87 10.94 -0.21
C GLN A 86 -8.50 11.04 0.48
N SER A 87 -8.23 10.14 1.41
CA SER A 87 -7.01 10.12 2.22
C SER A 87 -6.68 8.71 2.69
N VAL A 88 -5.56 8.55 3.38
CA VAL A 88 -5.21 7.33 4.11
C VAL A 88 -6.27 7.03 5.17
N ILE A 89 -6.62 5.77 5.35
CA ILE A 89 -7.48 5.32 6.46
C ILE A 89 -6.73 5.61 7.79
N PRO A 90 -7.37 6.22 8.81
CA PRO A 90 -6.67 6.69 10.02
C PRO A 90 -5.89 5.62 10.80
N TRP A 91 -6.26 4.36 10.66
CA TRP A 91 -5.60 3.22 11.34
C TRP A 91 -4.77 2.35 10.41
N ASP A 92 -4.69 2.71 9.12
CA ASP A 92 -3.84 2.02 8.14
C ASP A 92 -2.37 2.32 8.39
N ASP A 93 -1.51 1.36 8.12
CA ASP A 93 -0.07 1.43 8.42
C ASP A 93 0.83 1.21 7.19
N ASP A 94 0.23 0.97 6.03
CA ASP A 94 0.89 0.90 4.73
C ASP A 94 0.06 1.57 3.63
N ALA A 95 0.52 1.46 2.40
CA ALA A 95 -0.25 1.80 1.21
C ALA A 95 -0.04 0.72 0.13
N ASP A 96 -1.07 0.55 -0.72
CA ASP A 96 -1.10 -0.47 -1.75
C ASP A 96 -1.30 0.14 -3.13
N PHE A 97 -0.48 -0.29 -4.07
CA PHE A 97 -0.60 0.02 -5.49
C PHE A 97 -0.76 -1.25 -6.32
N GLY A 98 -1.69 -1.22 -7.26
CA GLY A 98 -1.76 -2.20 -8.34
C GLY A 98 -0.96 -1.74 -9.55
N MET A 99 -0.36 -2.66 -10.27
CA MET A 99 0.46 -2.39 -11.46
C MET A 99 0.35 -3.55 -12.45
N THR A 100 0.41 -3.24 -13.74
CA THR A 100 0.52 -4.31 -14.76
C THR A 100 1.90 -4.93 -14.76
N MET A 101 2.03 -6.14 -15.33
CA MET A 101 3.33 -6.77 -15.52
C MET A 101 4.29 -5.87 -16.32
N ALA A 102 3.81 -5.19 -17.35
CA ALA A 102 4.63 -4.26 -18.16
C ALA A 102 5.15 -3.09 -17.32
N GLY A 103 4.32 -2.51 -16.44
CA GLY A 103 4.74 -1.47 -15.49
C GLY A 103 5.78 -1.99 -14.50
N TYR A 104 5.59 -3.20 -13.98
CA TYR A 104 6.54 -3.85 -13.08
C TYR A 104 7.90 -4.10 -13.75
N GLU A 105 7.92 -4.62 -14.98
CA GLU A 105 9.16 -4.84 -15.72
C GLU A 105 9.93 -3.52 -15.92
N GLN A 106 9.23 -2.45 -16.23
CA GLN A 106 9.84 -1.12 -16.32
C GLN A 106 10.38 -0.65 -14.96
N LEU A 107 9.65 -0.92 -13.86
CA LEU A 107 10.11 -0.62 -12.49
C LEU A 107 11.37 -1.44 -12.14
N ARG A 108 11.40 -2.73 -12.48
CA ARG A 108 12.49 -3.68 -12.21
C ARG A 108 13.77 -3.36 -12.96
N ASP A 109 13.65 -3.03 -14.25
CA ASP A 109 14.78 -3.01 -15.18
C ASP A 109 15.35 -1.60 -15.44
N SER A 110 14.68 -0.56 -14.93
CA SER A 110 15.10 0.83 -15.11
C SER A 110 15.70 1.44 -13.85
N ARG A 111 16.62 2.38 -14.02
CA ARG A 111 17.15 3.18 -12.90
C ARG A 111 16.19 4.32 -12.59
N TRP A 112 15.68 4.35 -11.38
CA TRP A 112 14.74 5.37 -10.89
C TRP A 112 15.44 6.42 -10.04
N PRO A 113 15.07 7.71 -10.15
CA PRO A 113 15.57 8.77 -9.28
C PRO A 113 14.83 8.71 -7.94
N ILE A 114 15.36 7.94 -7.00
CA ILE A 114 14.77 7.77 -5.66
C ILE A 114 15.17 8.95 -4.77
N PRO A 115 14.24 9.70 -4.15
CA PRO A 115 14.58 10.73 -3.19
C PRO A 115 15.34 10.16 -1.98
N ALA A 116 16.23 10.94 -1.37
CA ALA A 116 17.18 10.46 -0.36
C ALA A 116 16.54 9.80 0.87
N GLY A 117 15.31 10.19 1.23
CA GLY A 117 14.54 9.61 2.36
C GLY A 117 13.89 8.27 2.08
N TYR A 118 13.98 7.75 0.84
CA TYR A 118 13.28 6.54 0.43
C TYR A 118 14.23 5.47 -0.11
N GLU A 119 13.76 4.24 -0.14
CA GLU A 119 14.38 3.12 -0.81
C GLU A 119 13.34 2.39 -1.67
N LEU A 120 13.69 2.12 -2.92
CA LEU A 120 12.90 1.27 -3.80
C LEU A 120 13.49 -0.14 -3.77
N GLN A 121 12.69 -1.11 -3.38
CA GLN A 121 13.01 -2.54 -3.35
C GLN A 121 12.19 -3.24 -4.41
N VAL A 122 12.81 -3.95 -5.34
CA VAL A 122 12.10 -4.67 -6.41
C VAL A 122 12.67 -6.08 -6.53
N TYR A 123 11.80 -7.07 -6.44
CA TYR A 123 12.16 -8.47 -6.60
C TYR A 123 12.78 -8.71 -7.99
N ASP A 124 13.82 -9.54 -8.02
CA ASP A 124 14.59 -9.87 -9.23
C ASP A 124 15.18 -8.65 -10.00
N SER A 125 15.26 -7.49 -9.36
CA SER A 125 15.95 -6.33 -9.91
C SER A 125 17.44 -6.38 -9.58
N LYS A 126 18.28 -6.08 -10.61
CA LYS A 126 19.73 -5.90 -10.44
C LYS A 126 20.10 -4.47 -10.04
N ILE A 127 19.15 -3.55 -10.10
CA ILE A 127 19.34 -2.11 -9.86
C ILE A 127 18.79 -1.73 -8.47
N HIS A 128 17.57 -2.18 -8.17
CA HIS A 128 16.84 -1.91 -6.94
C HIS A 128 16.68 -3.22 -6.16
N VAL A 129 17.81 -3.75 -5.70
CA VAL A 129 17.88 -5.07 -5.07
C VAL A 129 16.95 -5.14 -3.87
N ALA A 130 15.98 -6.02 -3.93
CA ALA A 130 15.09 -6.30 -2.82
C ALA A 130 15.78 -7.19 -1.80
N ARG A 131 15.64 -6.82 -0.53
CA ARG A 131 15.99 -7.70 0.60
C ARG A 131 14.71 -8.38 1.04
N ASP A 132 14.75 -9.71 1.11
CA ASP A 132 13.65 -10.53 1.62
C ASP A 132 12.31 -10.31 0.87
N ARG A 133 12.37 -9.97 -0.43
CA ARG A 133 11.20 -9.87 -1.31
C ARG A 133 11.04 -11.14 -2.11
N ASP A 134 9.79 -11.48 -2.39
CA ASP A 134 9.38 -12.53 -3.31
C ASP A 134 8.24 -12.03 -4.20
N TRP A 135 7.66 -12.92 -4.99
CA TRP A 135 6.54 -12.55 -5.87
C TRP A 135 5.24 -12.21 -5.13
N SER A 136 5.10 -12.51 -3.85
CA SER A 136 3.86 -12.17 -3.12
C SER A 136 3.69 -10.65 -2.98
N ILE A 137 4.81 -9.93 -2.75
CA ILE A 137 4.88 -8.46 -2.79
C ILE A 137 6.17 -8.09 -3.55
N PRO A 138 6.10 -8.05 -4.90
CA PRO A 138 7.31 -7.99 -5.71
C PRO A 138 8.02 -6.63 -5.71
N ALA A 139 7.35 -5.55 -5.30
CA ALA A 139 8.02 -4.26 -5.16
C ALA A 139 7.50 -3.48 -3.97
N ARG A 140 8.36 -2.62 -3.44
CA ARG A 140 8.05 -1.77 -2.28
C ARG A 140 8.85 -0.47 -2.36
N LEU A 141 8.19 0.68 -2.09
CA LEU A 141 8.88 1.93 -1.76
C LEU A 141 8.82 2.14 -0.26
N VAL A 142 9.97 2.25 0.41
CA VAL A 142 10.09 2.32 1.87
C VAL A 142 10.53 3.71 2.29
N ASP A 143 9.87 4.30 3.31
CA ASP A 143 10.38 5.45 4.06
C ASP A 143 11.50 4.99 5.02
N LYS A 144 12.70 5.53 4.86
CA LYS A 144 13.87 5.13 5.66
C LYS A 144 13.86 5.65 7.09
N THR A 145 12.95 6.55 7.42
CA THR A 145 12.88 7.16 8.75
C THR A 145 12.14 6.26 9.74
N TYR A 146 11.00 5.72 9.30
CA TYR A 146 10.12 4.91 10.16
C TYR A 146 9.96 3.48 9.65
N GLY A 147 10.28 3.22 8.38
CA GLY A 147 10.10 1.93 7.74
C GLY A 147 8.69 1.68 7.17
N PHE A 148 7.81 2.68 7.16
CA PHE A 148 6.51 2.57 6.46
C PHE A 148 6.72 2.44 4.96
N TYR A 149 5.76 1.86 4.25
CA TYR A 149 5.96 1.53 2.84
C TYR A 149 4.70 1.62 1.99
N VAL A 150 4.92 1.62 0.69
CA VAL A 150 3.94 1.30 -0.34
C VAL A 150 4.27 -0.08 -0.89
N ASP A 151 3.33 -1.00 -0.83
CA ASP A 151 3.42 -2.30 -1.49
C ASP A 151 2.87 -2.24 -2.92
N VAL A 152 3.48 -2.98 -3.82
CA VAL A 152 3.05 -3.09 -5.21
C VAL A 152 2.59 -4.51 -5.48
N PHE A 153 1.34 -4.63 -5.91
CA PHE A 153 0.77 -5.88 -6.43
C PHE A 153 0.81 -5.87 -7.95
N VAL A 154 1.37 -6.90 -8.52
CA VAL A 154 1.48 -7.03 -9.98
C VAL A 154 0.31 -7.85 -10.51
N PHE A 155 -0.27 -7.37 -11.60
CA PHE A 155 -1.40 -8.02 -12.25
C PHE A 155 -1.04 -8.44 -13.67
N THR A 156 -1.46 -9.65 -14.03
CA THR A 156 -1.36 -10.19 -15.38
C THR A 156 -2.72 -10.25 -16.05
N GLU A 157 -2.72 -10.04 -17.36
CA GLU A 157 -3.93 -10.16 -18.18
C GLU A 157 -4.22 -11.62 -18.51
N SER A 158 -5.50 -11.95 -18.54
CA SER A 158 -6.03 -13.26 -18.94
C SER A 158 -7.43 -13.08 -19.52
N GLU A 159 -8.05 -14.17 -19.98
CA GLU A 159 -9.42 -14.18 -20.44
C GLU A 159 -10.20 -15.28 -19.73
N ALA A 160 -11.42 -14.96 -19.33
CA ALA A 160 -12.36 -15.92 -18.78
C ALA A 160 -13.76 -15.70 -19.38
N ASN A 161 -14.31 -16.72 -20.05
CA ASN A 161 -15.65 -16.67 -20.66
C ASN A 161 -15.85 -15.47 -21.61
N GLY A 162 -14.85 -15.12 -22.40
CA GLY A 162 -14.91 -13.99 -23.35
C GLY A 162 -14.78 -12.60 -22.68
N VAL A 163 -14.37 -12.55 -21.42
CA VAL A 163 -14.12 -11.30 -20.68
C VAL A 163 -12.64 -11.18 -20.37
N GLU A 164 -12.05 -10.03 -20.71
CA GLU A 164 -10.68 -9.69 -20.30
C GLU A 164 -10.62 -9.53 -18.77
N MET A 165 -9.68 -10.21 -18.16
CA MET A 165 -9.50 -10.28 -16.71
C MET A 165 -8.09 -9.84 -16.31
N LEU A 166 -7.99 -9.32 -15.09
CA LEU A 166 -6.73 -9.07 -14.39
C LEU A 166 -6.66 -9.98 -13.17
N GLY A 167 -5.56 -10.68 -13.02
CA GLY A 167 -5.26 -11.52 -11.87
C GLY A 167 -3.93 -11.16 -11.25
N THR A 168 -3.81 -11.23 -9.93
CA THR A 168 -2.54 -10.99 -9.24
C THR A 168 -1.48 -12.03 -9.63
N HIS A 169 -0.23 -11.60 -9.70
CA HIS A 169 0.92 -12.45 -9.93
C HIS A 169 1.83 -12.45 -8.70
N PRO A 170 2.07 -13.58 -8.04
CA PRO A 170 1.44 -14.89 -8.27
C PRO A 170 -0.05 -14.90 -7.86
N SER A 171 -0.77 -15.85 -8.41
CA SER A 171 -2.21 -15.95 -8.20
C SER A 171 -2.67 -16.17 -6.76
N SER A 172 -1.76 -16.43 -5.82
CA SER A 172 -2.04 -16.77 -4.43
C SER A 172 -1.83 -15.65 -3.41
N CYS A 173 -1.55 -14.42 -3.84
CA CYS A 173 -1.20 -13.35 -2.89
C CYS A 173 -2.40 -12.77 -2.12
N TRP A 174 -3.64 -13.07 -2.49
CA TRP A 174 -4.82 -12.61 -1.78
C TRP A 174 -5.50 -13.72 -0.97
N HIS A 175 -5.53 -13.55 0.35
CA HIS A 175 -6.12 -14.56 1.24
C HIS A 175 -7.56 -14.26 1.66
N ALA A 176 -8.05 -13.03 1.49
CA ALA A 176 -9.28 -12.58 2.13
C ALA A 176 -10.20 -11.68 1.28
N CYS A 177 -10.21 -11.78 -0.05
CA CYS A 177 -11.16 -10.98 -0.81
C CYS A 177 -12.54 -11.64 -0.90
N ALA A 178 -13.60 -10.81 -0.95
CA ALA A 178 -14.98 -11.28 -0.87
C ALA A 178 -15.41 -12.13 -2.08
N LYS A 179 -14.94 -11.78 -3.28
CA LYS A 179 -15.27 -12.50 -4.53
C LYS A 179 -14.08 -13.24 -5.13
N CYS A 180 -13.03 -13.52 -4.35
CA CYS A 180 -11.92 -14.34 -4.80
C CYS A 180 -12.34 -15.80 -5.03
N ILE A 181 -11.79 -16.38 -6.07
CA ILE A 181 -12.01 -17.79 -6.40
C ILE A 181 -11.15 -18.66 -5.48
N GLN A 182 -11.76 -19.59 -4.76
CA GLN A 182 -11.03 -20.54 -3.93
C GLN A 182 -10.28 -21.54 -4.81
N ILE A 183 -8.94 -21.55 -4.74
CA ILE A 183 -8.09 -22.51 -5.47
C ILE A 183 -7.92 -23.79 -4.64
N ASN A 184 -7.59 -23.60 -3.36
CA ASN A 184 -7.45 -24.69 -2.39
C ASN A 184 -7.71 -24.12 -0.98
N LYS A 185 -7.59 -24.95 0.07
CA LYS A 185 -7.91 -24.51 1.44
C LYS A 185 -7.04 -23.35 1.95
N PHE A 186 -5.92 -23.05 1.30
CA PHE A 186 -4.96 -22.03 1.75
C PHE A 186 -4.81 -20.85 0.79
N ALA A 187 -5.31 -20.98 -0.45
CA ALA A 187 -5.07 -19.99 -1.49
C ALA A 187 -6.36 -19.60 -2.22
N LYS A 188 -6.48 -18.31 -2.50
CA LYS A 188 -7.54 -17.74 -3.32
C LYS A 188 -6.93 -17.02 -4.52
N LEU A 189 -7.65 -16.99 -5.62
CA LEU A 189 -7.31 -16.25 -6.82
C LEU A 189 -8.13 -14.97 -6.85
N LEU A 190 -7.47 -13.82 -6.83
CA LEU A 190 -8.08 -12.56 -7.20
C LEU A 190 -8.10 -12.48 -8.73
N LEU A 191 -9.29 -12.48 -9.29
CA LEU A 191 -9.51 -12.34 -10.72
C LEU A 191 -10.65 -11.34 -10.94
N ILE A 192 -10.32 -10.19 -11.53
CA ILE A 192 -11.24 -9.07 -11.71
C ILE A 192 -11.39 -8.73 -13.20
N PRO A 193 -12.58 -8.33 -13.66
CA PRO A 193 -12.75 -7.82 -15.02
C PRO A 193 -11.84 -6.62 -15.28
N ARG A 194 -11.08 -6.65 -16.37
CA ARG A 194 -10.14 -5.58 -16.75
C ARG A 194 -10.82 -4.21 -16.81
N PHE A 195 -12.07 -4.14 -17.25
CA PHE A 195 -12.83 -2.89 -17.32
C PHE A 195 -13.22 -2.30 -15.95
N TYR A 196 -12.97 -3.00 -14.82
CA TYR A 196 -13.05 -2.37 -13.49
C TYR A 196 -11.89 -1.42 -13.27
N VAL A 197 -10.74 -1.73 -13.83
CA VAL A 197 -9.49 -0.99 -13.67
C VAL A 197 -9.32 0.04 -14.80
N PHE A 198 -9.43 -0.38 -16.04
CA PHE A 198 -9.17 0.46 -17.20
C PHE A 198 -10.44 1.02 -17.88
N PRO A 199 -10.34 2.26 -18.45
CA PRO A 199 -9.19 3.16 -18.43
C PRO A 199 -8.95 3.71 -17.02
N LEU A 200 -7.70 3.93 -16.62
CA LEU A 200 -7.37 4.55 -15.36
C LEU A 200 -7.90 6.00 -15.30
N LEU A 201 -8.38 6.39 -14.13
CA LEU A 201 -8.96 7.72 -13.92
C LEU A 201 -8.17 8.48 -12.86
N SER A 202 -7.90 9.76 -13.14
CA SER A 202 -7.33 10.64 -12.14
C SER A 202 -8.32 10.91 -11.01
N CYS A 203 -7.94 10.66 -9.77
CA CYS A 203 -8.77 10.85 -8.59
C CYS A 203 -8.04 11.66 -7.51
N PRO A 204 -8.76 12.43 -6.65
CA PRO A 204 -8.14 13.20 -5.58
C PRO A 204 -7.63 12.28 -4.46
N PHE A 205 -6.48 12.61 -3.89
CA PHE A 205 -5.95 11.98 -2.68
C PHE A 205 -5.21 13.05 -1.85
N ALA A 206 -5.70 13.34 -0.65
CA ALA A 206 -5.26 14.49 0.12
C ALA A 206 -5.31 15.79 -0.71
N ASP A 207 -4.18 16.44 -0.94
CA ASP A 207 -4.05 17.68 -1.70
C ASP A 207 -3.44 17.48 -3.11
N PHE A 208 -3.37 16.24 -3.60
CA PHE A 208 -2.85 15.89 -4.93
C PHE A 208 -3.76 14.91 -5.67
N ARG A 209 -3.35 14.49 -6.84
CA ARG A 209 -4.09 13.54 -7.67
C ARG A 209 -3.24 12.30 -7.94
N VAL A 210 -3.92 11.16 -8.05
CA VAL A 210 -3.33 9.85 -8.33
C VAL A 210 -4.19 9.11 -9.35
N LEU A 211 -3.75 7.95 -9.81
CA LEU A 211 -4.55 7.09 -10.67
C LEU A 211 -5.38 6.11 -9.84
N CYS A 212 -6.63 5.96 -10.24
CA CYS A 212 -7.60 5.06 -9.64
C CYS A 212 -8.24 4.15 -10.70
N PRO A 213 -8.75 2.97 -10.32
CA PRO A 213 -9.56 2.15 -11.19
C PRO A 213 -10.81 2.88 -11.71
N ALA A 214 -11.19 2.64 -12.97
CA ALA A 214 -12.37 3.24 -13.62
C ALA A 214 -13.66 2.99 -12.83
N ARG A 215 -13.83 1.78 -12.32
CA ARG A 215 -15.04 1.33 -11.62
C ARG A 215 -14.74 1.02 -10.14
N ARG A 216 -14.23 2.03 -9.41
CA ARG A 216 -13.82 1.89 -7.99
C ARG A 216 -14.84 1.18 -7.11
N THR A 217 -16.14 1.48 -7.29
CA THR A 217 -17.21 0.82 -6.53
C THR A 217 -17.25 -0.68 -6.78
N LEU A 218 -17.20 -1.10 -8.06
CA LEU A 218 -17.22 -2.52 -8.41
C LEU A 218 -15.95 -3.24 -7.96
N TYR A 219 -14.81 -2.56 -8.08
CA TYR A 219 -13.52 -3.05 -7.63
C TYR A 219 -13.51 -3.29 -6.11
N LEU A 220 -13.89 -2.28 -5.33
CA LEU A 220 -13.94 -2.37 -3.87
C LEU A 220 -14.99 -3.38 -3.37
N GLU A 221 -16.14 -3.46 -4.06
CA GLU A 221 -17.14 -4.49 -3.74
C GLU A 221 -16.61 -5.90 -4.05
N HIS A 222 -15.79 -6.05 -5.07
CA HIS A 222 -15.13 -7.32 -5.38
C HIS A 222 -14.16 -7.74 -4.27
N LEU A 223 -13.37 -6.80 -3.74
CA LEU A 223 -12.42 -7.06 -2.67
C LEU A 223 -13.11 -7.27 -1.31
N TYR A 224 -13.98 -6.36 -0.91
CA TYR A 224 -14.48 -6.24 0.47
C TYR A 224 -15.95 -6.61 0.63
N GLY A 225 -16.65 -6.92 -0.46
CA GLY A 225 -18.09 -7.18 -0.44
C GLY A 225 -18.94 -5.89 -0.39
N PRO A 226 -20.28 -6.02 -0.39
CA PRO A 226 -21.19 -4.87 -0.53
C PRO A 226 -21.16 -3.89 0.66
N GLY A 227 -20.70 -4.34 1.82
CA GLY A 227 -20.59 -3.53 3.05
C GLY A 227 -19.39 -2.57 3.10
N PHE A 228 -18.53 -2.54 2.09
CA PHE A 228 -17.26 -1.81 2.13
C PHE A 228 -17.39 -0.30 2.37
N ARG A 229 -18.56 0.29 2.09
CA ARG A 229 -18.80 1.73 2.27
C ARG A 229 -18.80 2.16 3.73
N THR A 230 -19.21 1.29 4.63
CA THR A 230 -19.31 1.57 6.07
C THR A 230 -18.13 0.93 6.79
N PRO A 231 -17.33 1.70 7.57
CA PRO A 231 -16.29 1.12 8.41
C PRO A 231 -16.89 0.07 9.34
N GLN A 232 -16.38 -1.16 9.31
CA GLN A 232 -16.74 -2.16 10.30
C GLN A 232 -16.00 -1.80 11.59
N LYS A 233 -16.72 -1.77 12.72
CA LYS A 233 -16.08 -1.72 14.03
C LYS A 233 -15.47 -3.09 14.28
N THR A 234 -14.16 -3.18 14.24
CA THR A 234 -13.41 -4.31 14.79
C THR A 234 -13.35 -4.21 16.29
#